data_6b609cde4a5fdb266f65dfc88707cb9b
#
_entry.id   6b609cde4a5fdb266f65dfc88707cb9b
#
_cell.length_a   1.000
_cell.length_b   1.000
_cell.length_c   1.000
_cell.angle_alpha   90.00
_cell.angle_beta   90.00
_cell.angle_gamma   90.00
#
_symmetry.space_group_name_H-M   'P 1'
#
loop_
_entity.id
_entity.type
_entity.pdbx_description
1 polymer ?
#
loop_
_entity_poly.entity_id
_entity_poly.type
_entity_poly.pdbx_seq_one_letter_code
_entity_poly.pdbx_strand_id
1 'polypeptide(L)'
;APPNAYAKEGRANPKGISYLYTAKDIKTAILEMRPQMQKMYNIATIEIIRDAKIFDFTYSPEKIKEDEYSIVADLQRISEEFSKPNFGDQIEYAPTLFLCEYIKRLGFDGIKFKSAVSATGTNVLLFDVDAKTRVYDITGSKVYTVNTLDIDISQVMPMENEDKEQSQMLFICYPKCSTCQKAKKWLDEHNIKYTERHIVEVNPT
;
A
#
# COMPACT_ATOMS: atom_id res chain seq x y z
N ALA A 1 -14.08 13.13 0.08
CA ALA A 1 -14.20 11.68 0.19
C ALA A 1 -15.37 11.19 -0.67
N PRO A 2 -15.32 9.97 -1.21
CA PRO A 2 -16.45 9.41 -1.96
C PRO A 2 -17.64 9.13 -1.02
N PRO A 3 -18.88 9.09 -1.53
CA PRO A 3 -20.01 8.59 -0.74
C PRO A 3 -19.76 7.16 -0.23
N ASN A 4 -20.27 6.82 0.95
CA ASN A 4 -20.04 5.52 1.60
C ASN A 4 -20.31 4.31 0.68
N ALA A 5 -21.36 4.37 -0.15
CA ALA A 5 -21.68 3.28 -1.09
C ALA A 5 -20.56 2.98 -2.11
N TYR A 6 -19.68 3.93 -2.37
CA TYR A 6 -18.55 3.80 -3.31
C TYR A 6 -17.20 3.76 -2.61
N ALA A 7 -17.17 3.84 -1.27
CA ALA A 7 -15.92 3.78 -0.53
C ALA A 7 -15.32 2.37 -0.65
N LYS A 8 -14.16 2.30 -1.30
CA LYS A 8 -13.36 1.08 -1.36
C LYS A 8 -12.61 0.91 -0.04
N GLU A 9 -12.28 -0.32 0.26
CA GLU A 9 -11.38 -0.62 1.36
C GLU A 9 -10.03 0.05 1.16
N GLY A 10 -9.52 0.61 2.23
CA GLY A 10 -8.21 1.23 2.31
C GLY A 10 -7.51 0.83 3.58
N ARG A 11 -6.28 1.26 3.74
CA ARG A 11 -5.44 0.90 4.89
C ARG A 11 -6.05 1.30 6.24
N ALA A 12 -6.83 2.35 6.27
CA ALA A 12 -7.42 2.89 7.50
C ALA A 12 -8.94 2.83 7.52
N ASN A 13 -9.59 2.42 6.44
CA ASN A 13 -11.06 2.33 6.37
C ASN A 13 -11.51 1.00 5.76
N PRO A 14 -12.50 0.34 6.35
CA PRO A 14 -13.14 -0.82 5.75
C PRO A 14 -14.01 -0.40 4.56
N LYS A 15 -14.35 -1.36 3.70
CA LYS A 15 -15.28 -1.15 2.58
C LYS A 15 -16.61 -0.57 3.09
N GLY A 16 -17.11 0.45 2.42
CA GLY A 16 -18.38 1.10 2.76
C GLY A 16 -18.28 2.18 3.82
N ILE A 17 -17.11 2.42 4.40
CA ILE A 17 -16.85 3.54 5.31
C ILE A 17 -15.91 4.51 4.63
N SER A 18 -16.36 5.75 4.44
CA SER A 18 -15.59 6.79 3.77
C SER A 18 -14.83 7.63 4.78
N TYR A 19 -13.50 7.69 4.61
CA TYR A 19 -12.63 8.64 5.30
C TYR A 19 -11.98 9.58 4.28
N LEU A 20 -11.57 10.76 4.73
CA LEU A 20 -10.89 11.71 3.88
C LEU A 20 -9.38 11.58 4.03
N TYR A 21 -8.72 11.09 2.98
CA TYR A 21 -7.27 11.03 2.87
C TYR A 21 -6.74 12.34 2.30
N THR A 22 -5.81 12.95 3.00
CA THR A 22 -5.17 14.21 2.61
C THR A 22 -3.66 14.13 2.81
N ALA A 23 -2.93 15.03 2.18
CA ALA A 23 -1.51 15.22 2.42
C ALA A 23 -1.24 16.68 2.85
N LYS A 24 -0.15 16.91 3.59
CA LYS A 24 0.21 18.25 4.05
C LYS A 24 0.69 19.17 2.93
N ASP A 25 1.16 18.60 1.83
CA ASP A 25 1.67 19.34 0.69
C ASP A 25 1.22 18.75 -0.64
N ILE A 26 1.26 19.56 -1.68
CA ILE A 26 0.77 19.22 -3.03
C ILE A 26 1.58 18.09 -3.66
N LYS A 27 2.91 18.10 -3.47
CA LYS A 27 3.80 17.07 -4.03
C LYS A 27 3.44 15.71 -3.47
N THR A 28 3.29 15.59 -2.15
CA THR A 28 2.88 14.35 -1.49
C THR A 28 1.49 13.91 -1.95
N ALA A 29 0.51 14.83 -2.03
CA ALA A 29 -0.84 14.50 -2.51
C ALA A 29 -0.83 13.93 -3.94
N ILE A 30 -0.01 14.47 -4.82
CA ILE A 30 0.15 13.97 -6.19
C ILE A 30 0.84 12.60 -6.20
N LEU A 31 1.92 12.42 -5.44
CA LEU A 31 2.67 11.16 -5.37
C LEU A 31 1.80 10.00 -4.86
N GLU A 32 0.93 10.23 -3.88
CA GLU A 32 -0.02 9.21 -3.37
C GLU A 32 -1.01 8.73 -4.45
N MET A 33 -1.27 9.53 -5.47
CA MET A 33 -2.10 9.14 -6.61
C MET A 33 -1.34 8.32 -7.67
N ARG A 34 -0.06 7.96 -7.43
CA ARG A 34 0.82 7.27 -8.39
C ARG A 34 0.81 7.98 -9.73
N PRO A 35 1.40 9.18 -9.82
CA PRO A 35 1.21 10.07 -10.94
C PRO A 35 1.86 9.54 -12.23
N GLN A 36 1.25 9.95 -13.34
CA GLN A 36 1.80 9.77 -14.69
C GLN A 36 2.28 11.12 -15.21
N MET A 37 3.37 11.11 -15.97
CA MET A 37 3.86 12.32 -16.63
C MET A 37 2.81 12.92 -17.55
N GLN A 38 2.77 14.26 -17.62
CA GLN A 38 1.88 15.05 -18.48
C GLN A 38 0.36 14.88 -18.17
N LYS A 39 -0.01 14.10 -17.17
CA LYS A 39 -1.39 13.98 -16.73
C LYS A 39 -1.75 15.15 -15.80
N MET A 40 -2.98 15.62 -15.91
CA MET A 40 -3.52 16.67 -15.05
C MET A 40 -4.19 16.09 -13.79
N TYR A 41 -3.94 16.73 -12.65
CA TYR A 41 -4.46 16.37 -11.32
C TYR A 41 -5.16 17.57 -10.72
N ASN A 42 -6.43 17.41 -10.36
CA ASN A 42 -7.17 18.42 -9.64
C ASN A 42 -6.98 18.21 -8.13
N ILE A 43 -6.31 19.15 -7.47
CA ILE A 43 -5.99 19.09 -6.04
C ILE A 43 -6.89 20.07 -5.31
N ALA A 44 -7.73 19.54 -4.41
CA ALA A 44 -8.57 20.35 -3.53
C ALA A 44 -7.76 20.86 -2.35
N THR A 45 -7.99 22.12 -1.97
CA THR A 45 -7.50 22.72 -0.74
C THR A 45 -8.51 22.52 0.37
N ILE A 46 -8.05 22.04 1.52
CA ILE A 46 -8.86 21.74 2.68
C ILE A 46 -8.42 22.65 3.83
N GLU A 47 -9.37 23.29 4.47
CA GLU A 47 -9.17 24.12 5.64
C GLU A 47 -9.81 23.46 6.85
N ILE A 48 -9.11 23.47 7.98
CA ILE A 48 -9.65 23.01 9.27
C ILE A 48 -10.47 24.15 9.86
N ILE A 49 -11.76 23.92 10.08
CA ILE A 49 -12.73 24.95 10.46
C ILE A 49 -13.07 24.97 11.96
N ARG A 50 -12.55 24.01 12.72
CA ARG A 50 -12.66 23.95 14.18
C ARG A 50 -11.49 23.15 14.75
N ASP A 51 -11.28 23.23 16.05
CA ASP A 51 -10.27 22.40 16.72
C ASP A 51 -10.46 20.91 16.38
N ALA A 52 -9.41 20.30 15.89
CA ALA A 52 -9.37 18.89 15.50
C ALA A 52 -8.34 18.13 16.34
N LYS A 53 -8.77 17.05 16.97
CA LYS A 53 -7.88 16.14 17.69
C LYS A 53 -7.30 15.13 16.72
N ILE A 54 -6.02 15.25 16.39
CA ILE A 54 -5.32 14.35 15.47
C ILE A 54 -4.33 13.48 16.24
N PHE A 55 -4.44 12.15 16.12
CA PHE A 55 -3.45 11.25 16.67
C PHE A 55 -2.21 11.23 15.76
N ASP A 56 -1.07 11.66 16.28
CA ASP A 56 0.15 11.87 15.49
C ASP A 56 1.12 10.68 15.63
N PHE A 57 1.15 9.79 14.63
CA PHE A 57 2.13 8.71 14.54
C PHE A 57 3.52 9.19 14.07
N THR A 58 3.65 10.43 13.60
CA THR A 58 4.95 10.98 13.19
C THR A 58 5.69 11.63 14.36
N TYR A 59 5.09 11.61 15.55
CA TYR A 59 5.71 12.18 16.76
C TYR A 59 7.05 11.52 17.03
N SER A 60 8.07 12.35 17.11
CA SER A 60 9.42 11.96 17.51
C SER A 60 9.96 13.07 18.39
N PRO A 61 10.04 12.88 19.70
CA PRO A 61 10.56 13.88 20.61
C PRO A 61 12.05 14.10 20.36
N GLU A 62 12.51 15.36 20.46
CA GLU A 62 13.94 15.70 20.32
C GLU A 62 14.79 15.06 21.44
N LYS A 63 14.19 14.82 22.60
CA LYS A 63 14.80 14.11 23.73
C LYS A 63 13.81 13.07 24.22
N ILE A 64 14.18 11.81 24.07
CA ILE A 64 13.41 10.67 24.55
C ILE A 64 13.92 10.34 25.97
N LYS A 65 13.03 10.30 26.94
CA LYS A 65 13.34 9.79 28.26
C LYS A 65 13.46 8.27 28.24
N GLU A 66 14.25 7.69 29.14
CA GLU A 66 14.50 6.24 29.16
C GLU A 66 13.23 5.40 29.24
N ASP A 67 12.24 5.86 29.97
CA ASP A 67 10.91 5.23 30.12
C ASP A 67 9.98 5.39 28.90
N GLU A 68 10.29 6.32 27.98
CA GLU A 68 9.51 6.59 26.76
C GLU A 68 10.03 5.85 25.52
N TYR A 69 11.23 5.22 25.58
CA TYR A 69 11.84 4.55 24.40
C TYR A 69 10.95 3.47 23.78
N SER A 70 10.30 2.66 24.61
CA SER A 70 9.42 1.59 24.12
C SER A 70 8.18 2.16 23.39
N ILE A 71 7.57 3.21 23.94
CA ILE A 71 6.40 3.85 23.37
C ILE A 71 6.74 4.50 22.02
N VAL A 72 7.87 5.21 21.93
CA VAL A 72 8.31 5.85 20.68
C VAL A 72 8.63 4.80 19.62
N ALA A 73 9.27 3.70 19.99
CA ALA A 73 9.55 2.59 19.07
C ALA A 73 8.25 1.94 18.55
N ASP A 74 7.26 1.76 19.40
CA ASP A 74 5.96 1.21 19.00
C ASP A 74 5.18 2.17 18.08
N LEU A 75 5.20 3.48 18.38
CA LEU A 75 4.61 4.49 17.49
C LEU A 75 5.30 4.51 16.11
N GLN A 76 6.62 4.36 16.07
CA GLN A 76 7.37 4.27 14.82
C GLN A 76 6.98 3.02 14.01
N ARG A 77 6.90 1.85 14.63
CA ARG A 77 6.45 0.61 13.99
C ARG A 77 5.04 0.76 13.42
N ILE A 78 4.12 1.33 14.19
CA ILE A 78 2.76 1.58 13.72
C ILE A 78 2.74 2.56 12.54
N SER A 79 3.55 3.63 12.61
CA SER A 79 3.67 4.58 11.50
C SER A 79 4.18 3.90 10.22
N GLU A 80 5.12 2.96 10.35
CA GLU A 80 5.63 2.17 9.24
C GLU A 80 4.53 1.29 8.63
N GLU A 81 3.68 0.64 9.45
CA GLU A 81 2.55 -0.15 8.96
C GLU A 81 1.57 0.69 8.14
N PHE A 82 1.29 1.93 8.55
CA PHE A 82 0.49 2.87 7.75
C PHE A 82 1.19 3.32 6.46
N SER A 83 2.50 3.23 6.40
CA SER A 83 3.32 3.70 5.28
C SER A 83 3.72 2.58 4.30
N LYS A 84 3.44 1.32 4.57
CA LYS A 84 3.79 0.20 3.68
C LYS A 84 3.05 0.29 2.34
N PRO A 85 3.69 -0.03 1.23
CA PRO A 85 3.01 -0.16 -0.06
C PRO A 85 1.95 -1.26 0.01
N ASN A 86 0.82 -1.06 -0.67
CA ASN A 86 -0.23 -2.07 -0.77
C ASN A 86 0.08 -3.05 -1.88
N PHE A 87 0.21 -4.33 -1.56
CA PHE A 87 0.36 -5.42 -2.53
C PHE A 87 -0.93 -6.22 -2.77
N GLY A 88 -2.07 -5.79 -2.20
CA GLY A 88 -3.40 -6.34 -2.52
C GLY A 88 -3.94 -7.39 -1.55
N ASP A 89 -3.25 -7.69 -0.45
CA ASP A 89 -3.76 -8.63 0.54
C ASP A 89 -4.57 -7.90 1.63
N GLN A 90 -5.85 -8.23 1.74
CA GLN A 90 -6.79 -7.61 2.68
C GLN A 90 -6.49 -7.94 4.14
N ILE A 91 -5.82 -9.06 4.40
CA ILE A 91 -5.48 -9.51 5.76
C ILE A 91 -4.46 -8.58 6.40
N GLU A 92 -3.58 -7.98 5.60
CA GLU A 92 -2.56 -7.04 6.07
C GLU A 92 -3.13 -5.75 6.68
N TYR A 93 -4.38 -5.40 6.37
CA TYR A 93 -5.01 -4.18 6.88
C TYR A 93 -5.73 -4.34 8.23
N ALA A 94 -6.00 -5.55 8.68
CA ALA A 94 -6.76 -5.77 9.90
C ALA A 94 -6.21 -5.02 11.13
N PRO A 95 -4.89 -4.97 11.39
CA PRO A 95 -4.34 -4.22 12.52
C PRO A 95 -4.55 -2.71 12.41
N THR A 96 -4.31 -2.14 11.23
CA THR A 96 -4.46 -0.69 11.01
C THR A 96 -5.92 -0.24 11.03
N LEU A 97 -6.83 -1.06 10.49
CA LEU A 97 -8.27 -0.82 10.56
C LEU A 97 -8.76 -0.83 12.01
N PHE A 98 -8.38 -1.84 12.80
CA PHE A 98 -8.73 -1.92 14.22
C PHE A 98 -8.21 -0.69 14.98
N LEU A 99 -6.97 -0.30 14.74
CA LEU A 99 -6.36 0.85 15.41
C LEU A 99 -7.07 2.16 15.05
N CYS A 100 -7.45 2.35 13.79
CA CYS A 100 -8.22 3.53 13.37
C CYS A 100 -9.58 3.61 14.07
N GLU A 101 -10.30 2.48 14.14
CA GLU A 101 -11.57 2.43 14.85
C GLU A 101 -11.40 2.68 16.36
N TYR A 102 -10.33 2.17 16.96
CA TYR A 102 -10.03 2.40 18.37
C TYR A 102 -9.72 3.89 18.65
N ILE A 103 -8.86 4.51 17.83
CA ILE A 103 -8.52 5.94 17.94
C ILE A 103 -9.76 6.82 17.77
N LYS A 104 -10.62 6.48 16.80
CA LYS A 104 -11.89 7.17 16.60
C LYS A 104 -12.80 7.07 17.83
N ARG A 105 -12.89 5.90 18.48
CA ARG A 105 -13.66 5.71 19.72
C ARG A 105 -13.11 6.51 20.90
N LEU A 106 -11.80 6.81 20.92
CA LEU A 106 -11.18 7.71 21.89
C LEU A 106 -11.50 9.19 21.66
N GLY A 107 -12.28 9.51 20.62
CA GLY A 107 -12.73 10.87 20.31
C GLY A 107 -11.72 11.70 19.52
N PHE A 108 -10.80 11.05 18.78
CA PHE A 108 -9.96 11.72 17.80
C PHE A 108 -10.75 11.93 16.50
N ASP A 109 -10.47 13.05 15.83
CA ASP A 109 -11.06 13.40 14.52
C ASP A 109 -10.28 12.79 13.35
N GLY A 110 -9.05 12.32 13.59
CA GLY A 110 -8.22 11.73 12.55
C GLY A 110 -6.87 11.26 13.05
N ILE A 111 -6.05 10.80 12.10
CA ILE A 111 -4.67 10.37 12.33
C ILE A 111 -3.71 11.08 11.38
N LYS A 112 -2.45 11.22 11.77
CA LYS A 112 -1.36 11.74 10.97
C LYS A 112 -0.24 10.70 10.91
N PHE A 113 0.30 10.41 9.73
CA PHE A 113 1.34 9.40 9.50
C PHE A 113 2.26 9.78 8.34
N LYS A 114 3.42 9.15 8.23
CA LYS A 114 4.39 9.38 7.16
C LYS A 114 3.85 8.84 5.83
N SER A 115 4.17 9.53 4.73
CA SER A 115 3.88 9.04 3.38
C SER A 115 4.80 7.87 3.02
N ALA A 116 4.25 6.86 2.34
CA ALA A 116 5.03 5.75 1.78
C ALA A 116 5.80 6.14 0.51
N VAL A 117 5.39 7.21 -0.15
CA VAL A 117 5.88 7.61 -1.47
C VAL A 117 6.67 8.92 -1.46
N SER A 118 6.83 9.54 -0.28
CA SER A 118 7.58 10.78 -0.11
C SER A 118 8.39 10.72 1.20
N ALA A 119 9.71 10.83 1.12
CA ALA A 119 10.60 10.72 2.27
C ALA A 119 10.29 11.75 3.38
N THR A 120 9.81 12.94 3.02
CA THR A 120 9.46 14.03 3.95
C THR A 120 7.95 14.26 4.04
N GLY A 121 7.17 13.57 3.20
CA GLY A 121 5.73 13.75 3.10
C GLY A 121 4.97 13.23 4.31
N THR A 122 3.88 13.90 4.62
CA THR A 122 2.99 13.52 5.73
C THR A 122 1.56 13.51 5.25
N ASN A 123 0.86 12.44 5.58
CA ASN A 123 -0.56 12.25 5.32
C ASN A 123 -1.39 12.53 6.56
N VAL A 124 -2.58 13.05 6.36
CA VAL A 124 -3.60 13.21 7.39
C VAL A 124 -4.88 12.55 6.90
N LEU A 125 -5.40 11.65 7.70
CA LEU A 125 -6.69 11.01 7.49
C LEU A 125 -7.70 11.62 8.46
N LEU A 126 -8.86 12.03 7.96
CA LEU A 126 -9.97 12.54 8.76
C LEU A 126 -11.13 11.54 8.72
N PHE A 127 -11.61 11.16 9.90
CA PHE A 127 -12.61 10.11 10.06
C PHE A 127 -14.02 10.56 9.71
N ASP A 128 -14.36 11.79 10.04
CA ASP A 128 -15.70 12.31 9.81
C ASP A 128 -15.78 13.07 8.48
N VAL A 129 -16.62 12.58 7.59
CA VAL A 129 -16.89 13.16 6.28
C VAL A 129 -18.31 13.74 6.16
N ASP A 130 -19.13 13.64 7.22
CA ASP A 130 -20.46 14.26 7.24
C ASP A 130 -20.36 15.76 7.26
N ALA A 131 -21.09 16.43 6.37
CA ALA A 131 -21.04 17.88 6.20
C ALA A 131 -21.44 18.67 7.45
N LYS A 132 -22.15 18.06 8.39
CA LYS A 132 -22.62 18.73 9.61
C LYS A 132 -21.63 18.64 10.77
N THR A 133 -20.81 17.59 10.81
CA THR A 133 -19.96 17.27 11.96
C THR A 133 -18.46 17.32 11.63
N ARG A 134 -18.11 17.33 10.34
CA ARG A 134 -16.72 17.34 9.88
C ARG A 134 -15.92 18.53 10.42
N VAL A 135 -14.63 18.32 10.62
CA VAL A 135 -13.68 19.32 11.14
C VAL A 135 -13.08 20.20 10.04
N TYR A 136 -13.46 19.99 8.78
CA TYR A 136 -12.84 20.64 7.63
C TYR A 136 -13.86 21.17 6.65
N ASP A 137 -13.42 22.12 5.81
CA ASP A 137 -14.15 22.52 4.60
C ASP A 137 -13.22 22.52 3.39
N ILE A 138 -13.81 22.52 2.19
CA ILE A 138 -13.08 22.60 0.93
C ILE A 138 -13.17 24.04 0.45
N THR A 139 -12.03 24.76 0.47
CA THR A 139 -11.97 26.19 0.16
C THR A 139 -11.61 26.48 -1.30
N GLY A 140 -11.20 25.47 -2.05
CA GLY A 140 -10.89 25.63 -3.47
C GLY A 140 -10.24 24.40 -4.07
N SER A 141 -9.94 24.50 -5.36
CA SER A 141 -9.15 23.49 -6.07
C SER A 141 -8.29 24.12 -7.16
N LYS A 142 -7.15 23.48 -7.46
CA LYS A 142 -6.24 23.87 -8.54
C LYS A 142 -5.82 22.66 -9.33
N VAL A 143 -5.60 22.88 -10.64
CA VAL A 143 -5.14 21.82 -11.54
C VAL A 143 -3.62 21.92 -11.66
N TYR A 144 -2.95 20.76 -11.52
CA TYR A 144 -1.51 20.62 -11.64
C TYR A 144 -1.18 19.59 -12.71
N THR A 145 -0.04 19.74 -13.38
CA THR A 145 0.52 18.73 -14.26
C THR A 145 1.87 18.26 -13.72
N VAL A 146 2.19 17.00 -13.95
CA VAL A 146 3.49 16.43 -13.57
C VAL A 146 4.43 16.52 -14.74
N ASN A 147 5.42 17.40 -14.64
CA ASN A 147 6.39 17.65 -15.71
C ASN A 147 7.54 16.62 -15.68
N THR A 148 8.02 16.26 -14.48
CA THR A 148 9.10 15.29 -14.27
C THR A 148 8.79 14.40 -13.08
N LEU A 149 9.25 13.15 -13.14
CA LEU A 149 9.26 12.21 -12.02
C LEU A 149 10.72 11.85 -11.75
N ASP A 150 11.16 12.14 -10.55
CA ASP A 150 12.45 11.68 -10.05
C ASP A 150 12.24 10.28 -9.45
N ILE A 151 12.91 9.29 -10.03
CA ILE A 151 12.75 7.87 -9.64
C ILE A 151 14.07 7.40 -9.07
N ASP A 152 14.06 7.04 -7.80
CA ASP A 152 15.15 6.30 -7.18
C ASP A 152 14.98 4.80 -7.52
N ILE A 153 15.99 4.22 -8.14
CA ILE A 153 15.96 2.82 -8.57
C ILE A 153 17.11 2.11 -7.85
N SER A 154 16.75 1.15 -7.02
CA SER A 154 17.70 0.18 -6.49
C SER A 154 17.57 -1.14 -7.24
N GLN A 155 18.69 -1.72 -7.65
CA GLN A 155 18.72 -3.09 -8.12
C GLN A 155 18.43 -3.99 -6.91
N VAL A 156 17.27 -4.65 -6.93
CA VAL A 156 17.07 -5.79 -6.03
C VAL A 156 18.06 -6.85 -6.52
N MET A 157 19.07 -7.21 -5.72
CA MET A 157 19.95 -8.30 -6.06
C MET A 157 19.09 -9.49 -6.46
N PRO A 158 19.34 -10.13 -7.61
CA PRO A 158 18.79 -11.46 -7.82
C PRO A 158 19.24 -12.25 -6.60
N MET A 159 18.32 -12.99 -5.97
CA MET A 159 18.75 -13.97 -4.97
C MET A 159 19.90 -14.72 -5.63
N GLU A 160 21.12 -14.57 -5.08
CA GLU A 160 22.22 -15.39 -5.50
C GLU A 160 21.66 -16.80 -5.44
N ASN A 161 21.51 -17.42 -6.58
CA ASN A 161 21.25 -18.85 -6.65
C ASN A 161 22.44 -19.49 -5.95
N GLU A 162 22.32 -19.70 -4.65
CA GLU A 162 23.10 -20.69 -3.97
C GLU A 162 22.81 -21.97 -4.74
N ASP A 163 23.88 -22.47 -5.37
CA ASP A 163 23.90 -23.62 -6.24
C ASP A 163 23.12 -23.48 -7.57
N LYS A 164 23.90 -23.32 -8.63
CA LYS A 164 23.54 -23.80 -9.95
C LYS A 164 23.39 -25.34 -9.94
N GLU A 165 22.54 -25.88 -9.11
CA GLU A 165 21.77 -27.01 -9.50
C GLU A 165 20.87 -26.47 -10.62
N GLN A 166 21.17 -26.87 -11.83
CA GLN A 166 20.36 -26.61 -13.00
C GLN A 166 18.91 -26.77 -12.55
N SER A 167 18.15 -25.70 -12.48
CA SER A 167 16.71 -25.76 -12.24
C SER A 167 16.14 -26.53 -13.41
N GLN A 168 16.11 -27.86 -13.26
CA GLN A 168 15.53 -28.73 -14.26
C GLN A 168 14.05 -28.37 -14.31
N MET A 169 13.63 -27.86 -15.45
CA MET A 169 12.23 -27.53 -15.68
C MET A 169 11.39 -28.79 -15.40
N LEU A 170 10.40 -28.65 -14.50
CA LEU A 170 9.48 -29.76 -14.23
C LEU A 170 8.34 -29.69 -15.25
N PHE A 171 8.28 -30.72 -16.13
CA PHE A 171 7.20 -30.89 -17.08
C PHE A 171 6.13 -31.81 -16.51
N ILE A 172 5.02 -31.23 -16.06
CA ILE A 172 3.89 -32.03 -15.53
C ILE A 172 2.97 -32.40 -16.69
N CYS A 173 2.76 -33.67 -16.92
CA CYS A 173 1.98 -34.14 -18.05
C CYS A 173 1.02 -35.30 -17.70
N TYR A 174 0.00 -35.42 -18.55
CA TYR A 174 -0.84 -36.61 -18.61
C TYR A 174 -0.48 -37.44 -19.86
N PRO A 175 0.00 -38.68 -19.74
CA PRO A 175 0.55 -39.43 -20.86
C PRO A 175 -0.40 -39.61 -22.06
N LYS A 176 -1.71 -39.71 -21.80
CA LYS A 176 -2.73 -39.85 -22.85
C LYS A 176 -3.24 -38.50 -23.43
N CYS A 177 -2.71 -37.39 -22.97
CA CYS A 177 -3.10 -36.06 -23.45
C CYS A 177 -2.33 -35.67 -24.71
N SER A 178 -3.04 -35.47 -25.82
CA SER A 178 -2.43 -35.09 -27.11
C SER A 178 -1.71 -33.75 -27.06
N THR A 179 -2.18 -32.81 -26.23
CA THR A 179 -1.53 -31.50 -26.03
C THR A 179 -0.21 -31.66 -25.27
N CYS A 180 -0.19 -32.49 -24.22
CA CYS A 180 1.06 -32.78 -23.49
C CYS A 180 2.09 -33.49 -24.40
N GLN A 181 1.67 -34.38 -25.25
CA GLN A 181 2.58 -35.04 -26.21
C GLN A 181 3.17 -34.06 -27.22
N LYS A 182 2.37 -33.09 -27.71
CA LYS A 182 2.86 -32.04 -28.60
C LYS A 182 3.85 -31.09 -27.87
N ALA A 183 3.56 -30.70 -26.63
CA ALA A 183 4.45 -29.90 -25.83
C ALA A 183 5.78 -30.62 -25.54
N LYS A 184 5.72 -31.89 -25.19
CA LYS A 184 6.92 -32.73 -24.99
C LYS A 184 7.78 -32.77 -26.24
N LYS A 185 7.19 -33.06 -27.40
CA LYS A 185 7.89 -33.06 -28.67
C LYS A 185 8.58 -31.74 -28.97
N TRP A 186 7.89 -30.62 -28.69
CA TRP A 186 8.47 -29.26 -28.87
C TRP A 186 9.67 -29.02 -27.95
N LEU A 187 9.58 -29.43 -26.67
CA LEU A 187 10.69 -29.32 -25.72
C LEU A 187 11.91 -30.12 -26.18
N ASP A 188 11.68 -31.36 -26.66
CA ASP A 188 12.73 -32.25 -27.17
C ASP A 188 13.40 -31.65 -28.45
N GLU A 189 12.61 -31.11 -29.37
CA GLU A 189 13.10 -30.46 -30.60
C GLU A 189 13.95 -29.23 -30.33
N HIS A 190 13.68 -28.53 -29.20
CA HIS A 190 14.44 -27.32 -28.80
C HIS A 190 15.54 -27.62 -27.77
N ASN A 191 15.86 -28.87 -27.51
CA ASN A 191 16.90 -29.35 -26.57
C ASN A 191 16.74 -28.73 -25.15
N ILE A 192 15.50 -28.54 -24.70
CA ILE A 192 15.22 -28.05 -23.35
C ILE A 192 15.24 -29.22 -22.39
N LYS A 193 16.13 -29.20 -21.40
CA LYS A 193 16.20 -30.23 -20.37
C LYS A 193 15.06 -30.06 -19.36
N TYR A 194 14.31 -31.13 -19.08
CA TYR A 194 13.22 -31.13 -18.10
C TYR A 194 13.14 -32.48 -17.39
N THR A 195 12.53 -32.46 -16.20
CA THR A 195 12.12 -33.66 -15.49
C THR A 195 10.63 -33.88 -15.74
N GLU A 196 10.26 -35.08 -16.21
CA GLU A 196 8.86 -35.42 -16.49
C GLU A 196 8.18 -35.96 -15.22
N ARG A 197 6.96 -35.44 -14.94
CA ARG A 197 6.12 -35.92 -13.84
C ARG A 197 4.70 -36.18 -14.33
N HIS A 198 4.21 -37.39 -14.09
CA HIS A 198 2.86 -37.76 -14.47
C HIS A 198 1.86 -37.37 -13.40
N ILE A 199 0.88 -36.55 -13.77
CA ILE A 199 -0.12 -36.00 -12.84
C ILE A 199 -1.00 -37.07 -12.17
N VAL A 200 -1.13 -38.25 -12.79
CA VAL A 200 -1.95 -39.36 -12.28
C VAL A 200 -1.19 -40.25 -11.28
N GLU A 201 0.14 -40.34 -11.41
CA GLU A 201 0.97 -41.22 -10.58
C GLU A 201 1.53 -40.49 -9.35
N VAL A 202 1.74 -39.17 -9.45
CA VAL A 202 2.28 -38.36 -8.37
C VAL A 202 1.50 -37.07 -8.31
N ASN A 203 0.51 -37.03 -7.42
CA ASN A 203 -0.29 -35.80 -7.19
C ASN A 203 0.60 -34.65 -6.69
N PRO A 204 0.58 -33.47 -7.30
CA PRO A 204 1.24 -32.30 -6.73
C PRO A 204 0.50 -31.92 -5.43
N THR A 205 1.16 -32.07 -4.29
CA THR A 205 0.74 -31.51 -3.00
C THR A 205 1.20 -30.08 -2.90
#